data_48da956b2ee7d25227f7dcd1545be7f2
#
_entry.id   48da956b2ee7d25227f7dcd1545be7f2
#
_cell.length_a   1.000
_cell.length_b   1.000
_cell.length_c   1.000
_cell.angle_alpha   90.00
_cell.angle_beta   90.00
_cell.angle_gamma   90.00
#
_symmetry.space_group_name_H-M   'P 1'
#
loop_
_entity.id
_entity.type
_entity.pdbx_description
1 polymer ?
#
loop_
_entity_poly.entity_id
_entity_poly.type
_entity_poly.pdbx_seq_one_letter_code
_entity_poly.pdbx_strand_id
1 'polypeptide(L)'
;MAEVDDIQFYELRARLLEEPDPAHDGEHDAAGVEQRPKAAFRVMLDGSLLGFRLRLSVRSVAAEYVADAAAFFRLAEPVAVVEASAMNAFIEKEAFPVLYPFVRQSVFDLASKMGVETVLLGLTRPEDMDFTVDLAPPDAAYVENADVVSDE
;
A
#
# COMPACT_ATOMS: atom_id res chain seq x y z
N MET A 1 14.40 -2.94 18.68
CA MET A 1 13.45 -1.97 18.12
C MET A 1 13.87 -1.65 16.70
N ALA A 2 12.96 -1.60 15.77
CA ALA A 2 13.24 -1.22 14.39
C ALA A 2 13.11 0.31 14.27
N GLU A 3 14.04 0.92 13.58
CA GLU A 3 14.02 2.36 13.29
C GLU A 3 13.65 2.58 11.83
N VAL A 4 12.74 3.52 11.58
CA VAL A 4 12.38 3.91 10.21
C VAL A 4 13.57 4.63 9.58
N ASP A 5 14.08 4.08 8.49
CA ASP A 5 15.24 4.61 7.77
C ASP A 5 14.78 5.50 6.60
N ASP A 6 13.78 5.06 5.84
CA ASP A 6 13.29 5.78 4.67
C ASP A 6 11.85 5.38 4.30
N ILE A 7 11.18 6.26 3.58
CA ILE A 7 9.88 6.00 2.94
C ILE A 7 9.99 6.37 1.47
N GLN A 8 9.69 5.43 0.59
CA GLN A 8 9.74 5.62 -0.86
C GLN A 8 8.38 5.37 -1.50
N PHE A 9 8.01 6.22 -2.44
CA PHE A 9 6.83 6.02 -3.28
C PHE A 9 7.25 5.45 -4.62
N TYR A 10 6.60 4.37 -5.04
CA TYR A 10 6.82 3.71 -6.33
C TYR A 10 5.80 4.11 -7.37
N GLU A 11 4.54 4.31 -6.95
CA GLU A 11 3.47 4.71 -7.85
C GLU A 11 2.44 5.55 -7.12
N LEU A 12 2.08 6.67 -7.72
CA LEU A 12 0.90 7.46 -7.36
C LEU A 12 0.12 7.69 -8.64
N ARG A 13 -1.08 7.13 -8.71
CA ARG A 13 -1.91 7.22 -9.91
C ARG A 13 -3.35 7.49 -9.54
N ALA A 14 -3.99 8.37 -10.29
CA ALA A 14 -5.41 8.57 -10.25
C ALA A 14 -5.95 8.63 -11.66
N ARG A 15 -7.12 8.06 -11.88
CA ARG A 15 -7.79 8.04 -13.18
C ARG A 15 -9.27 8.33 -12.99
N LEU A 16 -9.79 9.32 -13.72
CA LEU A 16 -11.22 9.55 -13.78
C LEU A 16 -11.91 8.40 -14.53
N LEU A 17 -13.03 7.97 -14.02
CA LEU A 17 -13.91 7.03 -14.69
C LEU A 17 -14.80 7.82 -15.65
N GLU A 18 -14.75 7.50 -16.95
CA GLU A 18 -15.50 8.21 -17.98
C GLU A 18 -17.00 7.92 -17.90
N GLU A 19 -17.36 6.72 -17.44
CA GLU A 19 -18.74 6.34 -17.18
C GLU A 19 -18.83 5.68 -15.81
N PRO A 20 -19.80 6.08 -14.96
CA PRO A 20 -20.07 5.33 -13.75
C PRO A 20 -20.49 3.92 -14.17
N ASP A 21 -19.85 2.91 -13.59
CA ASP A 21 -20.16 1.52 -13.87
C ASP A 21 -21.62 1.21 -13.47
N PRO A 22 -22.54 0.96 -14.42
CA PRO A 22 -23.94 0.73 -14.09
C PRO A 22 -24.19 -0.58 -13.31
N ALA A 23 -23.18 -1.45 -13.20
CA ALA A 23 -23.27 -2.68 -12.42
C ALA A 23 -23.06 -2.47 -10.92
N HIS A 24 -22.73 -1.25 -10.50
CA HIS A 24 -22.41 -0.91 -9.12
C HIS A 24 -23.44 0.03 -8.48
N ASP A 25 -24.72 -0.32 -8.59
CA ASP A 25 -25.78 0.24 -7.73
C ASP A 25 -25.70 -0.36 -6.31
N GLY A 26 -24.52 -0.49 -5.77
CA GLY A 26 -24.27 -1.15 -4.51
C GLY A 26 -23.66 -0.21 -3.49
N GLU A 27 -24.00 -0.44 -2.27
CA GLU A 27 -23.58 0.17 -1.03
C GLU A 27 -22.27 0.98 -1.10
N HIS A 28 -22.41 2.29 -1.12
CA HIS A 28 -21.33 3.22 -0.84
C HIS A 28 -21.11 3.28 0.67
N ASP A 29 -19.88 3.16 1.12
CA ASP A 29 -19.59 3.51 2.49
C ASP A 29 -19.69 5.05 2.69
N ALA A 30 -19.66 5.50 3.94
CA ALA A 30 -19.78 6.91 4.28
C ALA A 30 -18.67 7.81 3.68
N ALA A 31 -17.63 7.23 3.08
CA ALA A 31 -16.52 7.92 2.42
C ALA A 31 -16.65 7.97 0.89
N GLY A 32 -17.74 7.47 0.32
CA GLY A 32 -17.95 7.43 -1.13
C GLY A 32 -17.10 6.39 -1.85
N VAL A 33 -16.57 5.41 -1.15
CA VAL A 33 -15.79 4.32 -1.70
C VAL A 33 -16.71 3.18 -2.10
N GLU A 34 -16.73 2.81 -3.39
CA GLU A 34 -17.61 1.76 -3.91
C GLU A 34 -17.24 0.35 -3.44
N GLN A 35 -15.97 0.13 -3.17
CA GLN A 35 -15.44 -1.18 -2.80
C GLN A 35 -14.47 -1.04 -1.64
N ARG A 36 -14.32 -2.11 -0.86
CA ARG A 36 -13.27 -2.17 0.12
C ARG A 36 -11.92 -1.90 -0.55
N PRO A 37 -11.08 -1.04 0.05
CA PRO A 37 -9.73 -0.86 -0.44
C PRO A 37 -9.00 -2.20 -0.51
N LYS A 38 -8.34 -2.45 -1.63
CA LYS A 38 -7.50 -3.64 -1.81
C LYS A 38 -6.07 -3.28 -1.48
N ALA A 39 -5.47 -4.03 -0.58
CA ALA A 39 -4.09 -3.85 -0.16
C ALA A 39 -3.27 -5.08 -0.47
N ALA A 40 -2.13 -4.90 -1.09
CA ALA A 40 -1.10 -5.92 -1.25
C ALA A 40 0.13 -5.51 -0.45
N PHE A 41 0.61 -6.42 0.37
CA PHE A 41 1.81 -6.22 1.18
C PHE A 41 2.95 -7.08 0.63
N ARG A 42 4.13 -6.49 0.58
CA ARG A 42 5.37 -7.20 0.27
C ARG A 42 6.40 -6.90 1.34
N VAL A 43 7.01 -7.93 1.87
CA VAL A 43 8.09 -7.82 2.85
C VAL A 43 9.38 -8.27 2.20
N MET A 44 10.41 -7.47 2.35
CA MET A 44 11.76 -7.73 1.85
C MET A 44 12.73 -7.65 3.01
N LEU A 45 13.58 -8.65 3.16
CA LEU A 45 14.59 -8.69 4.21
C LEU A 45 15.97 -8.86 3.58
N ASP A 46 16.84 -7.91 3.84
CA ASP A 46 18.24 -7.94 3.41
C ASP A 46 19.15 -7.62 4.61
N GLY A 47 19.67 -8.65 5.23
CA GLY A 47 20.51 -8.50 6.41
C GLY A 47 19.81 -7.79 7.56
N SER A 48 20.19 -6.55 7.80
CA SER A 48 19.61 -5.69 8.84
C SER A 48 18.58 -4.68 8.31
N LEU A 49 18.26 -4.73 7.02
CA LEU A 49 17.27 -3.86 6.41
C LEU A 49 16.00 -4.65 6.10
N LEU A 50 14.88 -4.19 6.65
CA LEU A 50 13.55 -4.74 6.39
C LEU A 50 12.74 -3.72 5.60
N GLY A 51 12.31 -4.10 4.41
CA GLY A 51 11.37 -3.32 3.60
C GLY A 51 9.95 -3.85 3.77
N PHE A 52 9.01 -2.95 3.96
CA PHE A 52 7.58 -3.23 3.97
C PHE A 52 6.91 -2.36 2.92
N ARG A 53 6.40 -2.98 1.85
CA ARG A 53 5.73 -2.31 0.74
C ARG A 53 4.24 -2.55 0.81
N LEU A 54 3.49 -1.47 0.69
CA LEU A 54 2.04 -1.46 0.65
C LEU A 54 1.59 -0.86 -0.68
N ARG A 55 0.88 -1.64 -1.47
CA ARG A 55 0.16 -1.16 -2.65
C ARG A 55 -1.33 -1.11 -2.32
N LEU A 56 -1.89 0.08 -2.32
CA LEU A 56 -3.30 0.32 -2.04
C LEU A 56 -4.02 0.70 -3.33
N SER A 57 -5.11 0.01 -3.63
CA SER A 57 -6.01 0.32 -4.73
C SER A 57 -7.37 0.67 -4.17
N VAL A 58 -7.88 1.83 -4.57
CA VAL A 58 -9.17 2.36 -4.11
C VAL A 58 -9.99 2.75 -5.32
N ARG A 59 -11.27 2.40 -5.32
CA ARG A 59 -12.22 2.82 -6.33
C ARG A 59 -13.36 3.61 -5.69
N SER A 60 -13.58 4.80 -6.20
CA SER A 60 -14.75 5.61 -5.90
C SER A 60 -15.70 5.67 -7.09
N VAL A 61 -16.84 6.34 -6.93
CA VAL A 61 -17.79 6.54 -8.03
C VAL A 61 -17.16 7.26 -9.22
N ALA A 62 -16.28 8.22 -8.96
CA ALA A 62 -15.71 9.12 -9.95
C ALA A 62 -14.33 8.72 -10.46
N ALA A 63 -13.55 7.96 -9.68
CA ALA A 63 -12.15 7.72 -9.98
C ALA A 63 -11.60 6.44 -9.36
N GLU A 64 -10.49 5.98 -9.91
CA GLU A 64 -9.65 4.95 -9.36
C GLU A 64 -8.32 5.54 -8.90
N TYR A 65 -7.81 5.04 -7.78
CA TYR A 65 -6.57 5.49 -7.17
C TYR A 65 -5.65 4.30 -6.90
N VAL A 66 -4.37 4.50 -7.14
CA VAL A 66 -3.32 3.58 -6.72
C VAL A 66 -2.26 4.37 -5.98
N ALA A 67 -1.93 3.94 -4.79
CA ALA A 67 -0.80 4.44 -4.02
C ALA A 67 0.07 3.25 -3.61
N ASP A 68 1.31 3.27 -4.00
CA ASP A 68 2.28 2.20 -3.77
C ASP A 68 3.54 2.81 -3.15
N ALA A 69 3.81 2.43 -1.92
CA ALA A 69 4.92 2.96 -1.16
C ALA A 69 5.55 1.89 -0.27
N ALA A 70 6.80 2.07 0.08
CA ALA A 70 7.51 1.21 1.02
C ALA A 70 8.13 2.02 2.16
N ALA A 71 8.10 1.44 3.34
CA ALA A 71 8.87 1.89 4.47
C ALA A 71 10.04 0.92 4.70
N PHE A 72 11.22 1.47 4.91
CA PHE A 72 12.42 0.71 5.20
C PHE A 72 12.79 0.90 6.67
N PHE A 73 13.06 -0.22 7.32
CA PHE A 73 13.37 -0.27 8.73
C PHE A 73 14.76 -0.85 8.92
N ARG A 74 15.55 -0.18 9.72
CA ARG A 74 16.84 -0.68 10.15
C ARG A 74 16.66 -1.51 11.41
N LEU A 75 17.06 -2.77 11.36
CA LEU A 75 17.04 -3.67 12.49
C LEU A 75 18.32 -3.52 13.30
N ALA A 76 18.22 -3.66 14.61
CA ALA A 76 19.39 -3.57 15.50
C ALA A 76 20.40 -4.69 15.23
N GLU A 77 19.90 -5.87 14.81
CA GLU A 77 20.70 -7.04 14.49
C GLU A 77 20.22 -7.65 13.17
N PRO A 78 21.13 -8.20 12.36
CA PRO A 78 20.74 -8.94 11.16
C PRO A 78 19.87 -10.14 11.52
N VAL A 79 18.81 -10.35 10.73
CA VAL A 79 17.88 -11.47 10.92
C VAL A 79 17.92 -12.34 9.67
N ALA A 80 18.23 -13.61 9.83
CA ALA A 80 18.28 -14.58 8.72
C ALA A 80 16.91 -15.22 8.45
N VAL A 81 16.12 -15.46 9.49
CA VAL A 81 14.80 -16.08 9.40
C VAL A 81 13.85 -15.40 10.37
N VAL A 82 12.66 -15.04 9.89
CA VAL A 82 11.62 -14.47 10.72
C VAL A 82 10.44 -15.41 10.79
N GLU A 83 9.97 -15.71 12.00
CA GLU A 83 8.74 -16.47 12.19
C GLU A 83 7.52 -15.67 11.68
N ALA A 84 6.55 -16.36 11.09
CA ALA A 84 5.35 -15.73 10.54
C ALA A 84 4.57 -14.92 11.58
N SER A 85 4.48 -15.41 12.81
CA SER A 85 3.81 -14.70 13.91
C SER A 85 4.52 -13.41 14.30
N ALA A 86 5.85 -13.40 14.33
CA ALA A 86 6.65 -12.22 14.60
C ALA A 86 6.52 -11.20 13.45
N MET A 87 6.50 -11.66 12.22
CA MET A 87 6.30 -10.81 11.05
C MET A 87 4.92 -10.16 11.06
N ASN A 88 3.88 -10.91 11.34
CA ASN A 88 2.51 -10.37 11.43
C ASN A 88 2.40 -9.32 12.54
N ALA A 89 2.99 -9.59 13.70
CA ALA A 89 3.03 -8.63 14.81
C ALA A 89 3.78 -7.34 14.43
N PHE A 90 4.88 -7.45 13.70
CA PHE A 90 5.63 -6.31 13.19
C PHE A 90 4.81 -5.49 12.19
N ILE A 91 4.14 -6.15 11.24
CA ILE A 91 3.27 -5.49 10.25
C ILE A 91 2.16 -4.70 10.96
N GLU A 92 1.46 -5.32 11.90
CA GLU A 92 0.35 -4.68 12.60
C GLU A 92 0.77 -3.51 13.49
N LYS A 93 1.88 -3.66 14.21
CA LYS A 93 2.26 -2.72 15.26
C LYS A 93 3.24 -1.65 14.82
N GLU A 94 4.07 -1.94 13.83
CA GLU A 94 5.16 -1.07 13.42
C GLU A 94 5.01 -0.60 11.96
N ALA A 95 4.98 -1.54 11.02
CA ALA A 95 5.09 -1.19 9.60
C ALA A 95 3.83 -0.52 9.05
N PHE A 96 2.68 -1.11 9.26
CA PHE A 96 1.42 -0.57 8.76
C PHE A 96 1.07 0.80 9.37
N PRO A 97 1.16 1.01 10.70
CA PRO A 97 0.89 2.32 11.29
C PRO A 97 1.82 3.43 10.81
N VAL A 98 3.04 3.09 10.42
CA VAL A 98 3.99 4.05 9.84
C VAL A 98 3.62 4.39 8.39
N LEU A 99 3.37 3.40 7.57
CA LEU A 99 3.21 3.59 6.12
C LEU A 99 1.81 4.01 5.70
N TYR A 100 0.78 3.47 6.33
CA TYR A 100 -0.61 3.70 5.94
C TYR A 100 -1.03 5.19 5.93
N PRO A 101 -0.63 6.03 6.91
CA PRO A 101 -0.96 7.45 6.87
C PRO A 101 -0.45 8.17 5.63
N PHE A 102 0.74 7.83 5.14
CA PHE A 102 1.30 8.41 3.91
C PHE A 102 0.49 7.99 2.68
N VAL A 103 0.16 6.72 2.59
CA VAL A 103 -0.64 6.17 1.49
C VAL A 103 -2.06 6.76 1.51
N ARG A 104 -2.67 6.83 2.67
CA ARG A 104 -3.99 7.46 2.90
C ARG A 104 -4.00 8.92 2.46
N GLN A 105 -3.01 9.70 2.89
CA GLN A 105 -2.88 11.11 2.53
C GLN A 105 -2.69 11.28 1.03
N SER A 106 -1.91 10.40 0.40
CA SER A 106 -1.68 10.44 -1.04
C SER A 106 -2.95 10.25 -1.85
N VAL A 107 -3.83 9.33 -1.44
CA VAL A 107 -5.14 9.14 -2.10
C VAL A 107 -6.00 10.40 -1.96
N PHE A 108 -6.04 10.99 -0.78
CA PHE A 108 -6.76 12.24 -0.53
C PHE A 108 -6.24 13.38 -1.42
N ASP A 109 -4.93 13.55 -1.49
CA ASP A 109 -4.29 14.60 -2.30
C ASP A 109 -4.54 14.40 -3.80
N LEU A 110 -4.51 13.16 -4.27
CA LEU A 110 -4.83 12.84 -5.67
C LEU A 110 -6.27 13.21 -6.02
N ALA A 111 -7.23 12.89 -5.16
CA ALA A 111 -8.64 13.26 -5.35
C ALA A 111 -8.81 14.78 -5.41
N SER A 112 -8.17 15.51 -4.51
CA SER A 112 -8.17 16.97 -4.49
C SER A 112 -7.60 17.57 -5.79
N LYS A 113 -6.48 17.04 -6.26
CA LYS A 113 -5.83 17.50 -7.52
C LYS A 113 -6.69 17.25 -8.75
N MET A 114 -7.46 16.17 -8.74
CA MET A 114 -8.34 15.83 -9.86
C MET A 114 -9.65 16.61 -9.85
N GLY A 115 -9.93 17.38 -8.80
CA GLY A 115 -11.14 18.17 -8.69
C GLY A 115 -12.41 17.34 -8.48
N VAL A 116 -12.29 16.12 -7.99
CA VAL A 116 -13.39 15.26 -7.59
C VAL A 116 -13.60 15.31 -6.08
N GLU A 117 -14.73 14.78 -5.63
CA GLU A 117 -14.97 14.66 -4.19
C GLU A 117 -13.83 13.88 -3.53
N THR A 118 -13.31 14.45 -2.44
CA THR A 118 -12.17 13.85 -1.75
C THR A 118 -12.54 12.54 -1.09
N VAL A 119 -11.71 11.54 -1.31
CA VAL A 119 -11.82 10.24 -0.66
C VAL A 119 -11.02 10.26 0.63
N LEU A 120 -11.70 10.16 1.75
CA LEU A 120 -11.08 10.04 3.06
C LEU A 120 -11.18 8.59 3.55
N LEU A 121 -10.09 7.87 3.40
CA LEU A 121 -9.99 6.52 3.96
C LEU A 121 -10.00 6.57 5.47
N GLY A 122 -10.77 5.68 6.10
CA GLY A 122 -10.83 5.58 7.55
C GLY A 122 -9.51 5.14 8.18
N LEU A 123 -9.45 5.23 9.49
CA LEU A 123 -8.41 4.58 10.28
C LEU A 123 -8.73 3.09 10.32
N THR A 124 -8.07 2.33 9.49
CA THR A 124 -8.28 0.90 9.36
C THR A 124 -7.11 0.12 9.95
N ARG A 125 -7.36 -1.13 10.25
CA ARG A 125 -6.34 -2.10 10.62
C ARG A 125 -6.04 -3.00 9.42
N PRO A 126 -4.88 -3.66 9.38
CA PRO A 126 -4.57 -4.59 8.29
C PRO A 126 -5.63 -5.67 8.11
N GLU A 127 -6.18 -6.19 9.20
CA GLU A 127 -7.23 -7.22 9.18
C GLU A 127 -8.57 -6.75 8.58
N ASP A 128 -8.80 -5.45 8.53
CA ASP A 128 -10.03 -4.87 7.96
C ASP A 128 -9.95 -4.68 6.45
N MET A 129 -8.78 -4.93 5.86
CA MET A 129 -8.54 -4.84 4.44
C MET A 129 -8.43 -6.23 3.81
N ASP A 130 -8.86 -6.35 2.56
CA ASP A 130 -8.50 -7.51 1.75
C ASP A 130 -7.02 -7.38 1.38
N PHE A 131 -6.18 -8.24 1.91
CA PHE A 131 -4.75 -8.20 1.65
C PHE A 131 -4.15 -9.57 1.36
N THR A 132 -3.07 -9.56 0.60
CA THR A 132 -2.18 -10.68 0.38
C THR A 132 -0.80 -10.32 0.86
N VAL A 133 -0.12 -11.23 1.55
CA VAL A 133 1.27 -11.05 1.97
C VAL A 133 2.15 -11.87 1.04
N ASP A 134 3.07 -11.21 0.38
CA ASP A 134 4.07 -11.83 -0.47
C ASP A 134 5.45 -11.61 0.16
N LEU A 135 6.13 -12.71 0.45
CA LEU A 135 7.50 -12.69 0.96
C LEU A 135 8.45 -12.73 -0.25
N ALA A 136 8.94 -11.58 -0.64
CA ALA A 136 9.94 -11.51 -1.69
C ALA A 136 11.29 -12.01 -1.18
N PRO A 137 12.04 -12.81 -1.95
CA PRO A 137 13.43 -13.09 -1.64
C PRO A 137 14.24 -11.78 -1.65
N PRO A 138 15.32 -11.70 -0.88
CA PRO A 138 16.12 -10.46 -0.71
C PRO A 138 16.56 -9.83 -2.04
N ASP A 139 16.84 -10.64 -3.03
CA ASP A 139 17.32 -10.19 -4.34
C ASP A 139 16.21 -9.73 -5.28
N ALA A 140 14.94 -10.04 -5.01
CA ALA A 140 13.83 -9.71 -5.88
C ALA A 140 13.43 -8.22 -5.84
N ALA A 141 13.83 -7.50 -4.80
CA ALA A 141 13.49 -6.09 -4.64
C ALA A 141 14.13 -5.18 -5.69
N TYR A 142 15.27 -5.61 -6.24
CA TYR A 142 16.01 -4.83 -7.25
C TYR A 142 15.68 -5.22 -8.69
N VAL A 143 15.10 -6.38 -8.91
CA VAL A 143 14.80 -6.91 -10.25
C VAL A 143 13.46 -6.40 -10.77
N GLU A 144 12.52 -6.10 -9.89
CA GLU A 144 11.16 -5.70 -10.30
C GLU A 144 11.09 -4.31 -10.95
N ASN A 145 12.09 -3.47 -10.69
CA ASN A 145 12.21 -2.16 -11.36
C ASN A 145 12.89 -2.22 -12.75
N ALA A 146 13.47 -3.36 -13.11
CA ALA A 146 14.15 -3.54 -14.39
C ALA A 146 13.24 -4.15 -15.48
N ASP A 147 12.20 -4.89 -15.10
CA ASP A 147 11.33 -5.58 -16.05
C ASP A 147 10.16 -4.74 -16.58
N VAL A 148 9.97 -3.54 -16.06
CA VAL A 148 8.91 -2.64 -16.56
C VAL A 148 9.33 -1.81 -17.78
N VAL A 149 10.59 -1.90 -18.19
CA VAL A 149 11.15 -1.08 -19.30
C VAL A 149 11.35 -1.88 -20.59
N SER A 150 11.05 -3.15 -20.62
CA SER A 150 11.18 -3.92 -21.85
C SER A 150 9.90 -4.66 -22.18
N ASP A 151 8.93 -3.94 -22.74
CA ASP A 151 8.13 -4.47 -23.82
C ASP A 151 7.48 -3.35 -24.64
N GLU A 152 8.16 -3.01 -25.65
CA GLU A 152 7.56 -2.73 -26.96
C GLU A 152 8.25 -3.48 -28.02
#